data_384894916c56ee3fe949e099dd9ba454
#
_entry.id   384894916c56ee3fe949e099dd9ba454
#
_cell.length_a   1.000
_cell.length_b   1.000
_cell.length_c   1.000
_cell.angle_alpha   90.00
_cell.angle_beta   90.00
_cell.angle_gamma   90.00
#
_symmetry.space_group_name_H-M   'P 1'
#
loop_
_entity.id
_entity.type
_entity.pdbx_description
1 polymer ?
#
loop_
_entity_poly.entity_id
_entity_poly.type
_entity_poly.pdbx_seq_one_letter_code
_entity_poly.pdbx_strand_id
1 'polypeptide(L)'
;MIVKTGLGKDSHRFDDDLSNRKLVLAGVQFDNAPPLKGNSDADVVLHAVTNSISSITGRNILGKVADKMCLEQGVTDSKEFLKLALKDMQDWNITHLAISIECLRPKISPKIDAMKKSLTNILEIAYENIGITATSGEGLTDFGKGRGIQAIAIITVEKNKGDK
;
A
#
# COMPACT_ATOMS: atom_id res chain seq x y z
N MET A 1 12.24 24.58 6.56
CA MET A 1 11.61 23.37 5.99
C MET A 1 12.43 22.16 6.40
N ILE A 2 11.77 21.08 6.81
CA ILE A 2 12.38 19.77 7.07
C ILE A 2 11.71 18.79 6.09
N VAL A 3 12.50 18.00 5.39
CA VAL A 3 12.01 16.95 4.47
C VAL A 3 12.45 15.59 4.98
N LYS A 4 11.57 14.62 4.90
CA LYS A 4 11.86 13.20 5.17
C LYS A 4 11.35 12.32 4.02
N THR A 5 12.01 11.18 3.86
CA THR A 5 11.57 10.13 2.93
C THR A 5 11.41 8.83 3.69
N GLY A 6 10.26 8.20 3.53
CA GLY A 6 9.92 6.90 4.12
C GLY A 6 9.87 5.81 3.06
N LEU A 7 10.43 4.65 3.36
CA LEU A 7 10.35 3.44 2.54
C LEU A 7 9.44 2.42 3.21
N GLY A 8 8.51 1.88 2.45
CA GLY A 8 7.69 0.75 2.85
C GLY A 8 7.69 -0.35 1.81
N LYS A 9 7.61 -1.57 2.26
CA LYS A 9 7.53 -2.77 1.41
C LYS A 9 6.58 -3.75 2.04
N ASP A 10 5.80 -4.42 1.21
CA ASP A 10 5.02 -5.59 1.61
C ASP A 10 4.86 -6.58 0.46
N SER A 11 4.56 -7.83 0.79
CA SER A 11 4.33 -8.88 -0.20
C SER A 11 3.38 -9.93 0.36
N HIS A 12 2.47 -10.40 -0.50
CA HIS A 12 1.54 -11.46 -0.19
C HIS A 12 1.53 -12.51 -1.29
N ARG A 13 1.39 -13.78 -0.89
CA ARG A 13 1.13 -14.88 -1.83
C ARG A 13 -0.32 -14.88 -2.28
N PHE A 14 -0.61 -15.41 -3.45
CA PHE A 14 -1.98 -15.67 -3.87
C PHE A 14 -2.65 -16.67 -2.93
N ASP A 15 -3.96 -16.51 -2.76
CA ASP A 15 -4.80 -17.46 -2.03
C ASP A 15 -5.47 -18.38 -3.04
N ASP A 16 -4.89 -19.56 -3.21
CA ASP A 16 -5.38 -20.57 -4.16
C ASP A 16 -6.58 -21.36 -3.62
N ASP A 17 -6.91 -21.21 -2.33
CA ASP A 17 -8.04 -21.89 -1.69
C ASP A 17 -9.40 -21.26 -2.03
N LEU A 18 -9.45 -20.42 -3.08
CA LEU A 18 -10.67 -19.86 -3.66
C LEU A 18 -11.61 -19.25 -2.63
N SER A 19 -11.08 -18.41 -1.74
CA SER A 19 -11.95 -17.56 -0.93
C SER A 19 -12.83 -16.72 -1.85
N ASN A 20 -14.08 -16.48 -1.48
CA ASN A 20 -14.98 -15.58 -2.23
C ASN A 20 -14.50 -14.11 -2.23
N ARG A 21 -13.26 -13.87 -1.77
CA ARG A 21 -12.64 -12.56 -1.75
C ARG A 21 -12.18 -12.16 -3.15
N LYS A 22 -12.11 -10.87 -3.38
CA LYS A 22 -11.56 -10.28 -4.59
C LYS A 22 -10.15 -9.77 -4.34
N LEU A 23 -9.30 -9.81 -5.36
CA LEU A 23 -8.03 -9.11 -5.31
C LEU A 23 -8.27 -7.61 -5.27
N VAL A 24 -7.67 -6.93 -4.30
CA VAL A 24 -7.72 -5.46 -4.16
C VAL A 24 -6.30 -4.93 -4.10
N LEU A 25 -6.00 -3.89 -4.88
CA LEU A 25 -4.70 -3.20 -4.89
C LEU A 25 -4.95 -1.69 -4.90
N ALA A 26 -4.38 -0.97 -3.95
CA ALA A 26 -4.63 0.46 -3.73
C ALA A 26 -6.13 0.79 -3.59
N GLY A 27 -6.90 -0.10 -2.96
CA GLY A 27 -8.35 0.03 -2.82
C GLY A 27 -9.17 -0.20 -4.10
N VAL A 28 -8.54 -0.70 -5.17
CA VAL A 28 -9.19 -0.99 -6.47
C VAL A 28 -9.29 -2.49 -6.68
N GLN A 29 -10.49 -2.98 -7.01
CA GLN A 29 -10.73 -4.39 -7.28
C GLN A 29 -10.16 -4.81 -8.64
N PHE A 30 -9.56 -6.00 -8.66
CA PHE A 30 -9.06 -6.69 -9.85
C PHE A 30 -9.78 -8.04 -10.00
N ASP A 31 -10.39 -8.28 -11.17
CA ASP A 31 -11.21 -9.47 -11.40
C ASP A 31 -10.44 -10.63 -12.05
N ASN A 32 -9.26 -10.38 -12.60
CA ASN A 32 -8.51 -11.32 -13.44
C ASN A 32 -7.34 -12.00 -12.71
N ALA A 33 -7.38 -12.06 -11.38
CA ALA A 33 -6.40 -12.76 -10.56
C ALA A 33 -7.02 -13.21 -9.24
N PRO A 34 -6.49 -14.29 -8.61
CA PRO A 34 -6.96 -14.71 -7.29
C PRO A 34 -6.65 -13.63 -6.23
N PRO A 35 -7.39 -13.62 -5.11
CA PRO A 35 -7.09 -12.75 -3.99
C PRO A 35 -5.72 -13.07 -3.38
N LEU A 36 -5.21 -12.15 -2.59
CA LEU A 36 -4.01 -12.38 -1.79
C LEU A 36 -4.38 -12.96 -0.42
N LYS A 37 -3.49 -13.80 0.13
CA LYS A 37 -3.67 -14.45 1.43
C LYS A 37 -3.31 -13.48 2.57
N GLY A 38 -4.20 -13.34 3.53
CA GLY A 38 -3.99 -12.50 4.72
C GLY A 38 -5.24 -12.42 5.60
N ASN A 39 -5.09 -11.86 6.81
CA ASN A 39 -6.19 -11.65 7.76
C ASN A 39 -7.12 -10.49 7.35
N SER A 40 -6.60 -9.54 6.58
CA SER A 40 -7.35 -8.42 5.98
C SER A 40 -7.73 -8.74 4.53
N ASP A 41 -8.09 -7.74 3.75
CA ASP A 41 -8.21 -7.81 2.28
C ASP A 41 -6.85 -8.05 1.59
N ALA A 42 -5.75 -8.01 2.36
CA ALA A 42 -4.37 -8.18 1.90
C ALA A 42 -3.97 -7.23 0.76
N ASP A 43 -4.48 -6.00 0.78
CA ASP A 43 -4.07 -4.95 -0.17
C ASP A 43 -2.59 -4.59 0.04
N VAL A 44 -1.73 -5.31 -0.65
CA VAL A 44 -0.27 -5.19 -0.53
C VAL A 44 0.24 -3.80 -0.88
N VAL A 45 -0.49 -3.05 -1.71
CA VAL A 45 -0.12 -1.67 -2.07
C VAL A 45 -0.40 -0.72 -0.91
N LEU A 46 -1.60 -0.78 -0.32
CA LEU A 46 -1.92 0.02 0.87
C LEU A 46 -1.04 -0.36 2.07
N HIS A 47 -0.67 -1.64 2.18
CA HIS A 47 0.28 -2.09 3.20
C HIS A 47 1.67 -1.47 3.00
N ALA A 48 2.20 -1.46 1.78
CA ALA A 48 3.49 -0.83 1.50
C ALA A 48 3.45 0.68 1.80
N VAL A 49 2.36 1.37 1.44
CA VAL A 49 2.18 2.80 1.78
C VAL A 49 2.09 3.00 3.29
N THR A 50 1.34 2.16 4.01
CA THR A 50 1.26 2.20 5.48
C THR A 50 2.65 2.04 6.11
N ASN A 51 3.45 1.08 5.64
CA ASN A 51 4.82 0.88 6.11
C ASN A 51 5.74 2.05 5.80
N SER A 52 5.56 2.74 4.66
CA SER A 52 6.36 3.92 4.32
C SER A 52 6.09 5.07 5.30
N ILE A 53 4.85 5.26 5.75
CA ILE A 53 4.49 6.21 6.80
C ILE A 53 5.05 5.77 8.15
N SER A 54 4.92 4.49 8.50
CA SER A 54 5.48 3.93 9.74
C SER A 54 6.98 4.16 9.85
N SER A 55 7.72 4.11 8.72
CA SER A 55 9.16 4.37 8.71
C SER A 55 9.52 5.85 8.99
N ILE A 56 8.60 6.80 8.78
CA ILE A 56 8.78 8.22 9.12
C ILE A 56 8.42 8.48 10.57
N THR A 57 7.29 7.92 11.03
CA THR A 57 6.71 8.20 12.36
C THR A 57 7.35 7.36 13.47
N GLY A 58 7.98 6.24 13.11
CA GLY A 58 8.54 5.26 14.06
C GLY A 58 7.49 4.36 14.71
N ARG A 59 6.20 4.46 14.30
CA ARG A 59 5.13 3.60 14.81
C ARG A 59 4.71 2.58 13.77
N ASN A 60 4.94 1.30 14.05
CA ASN A 60 4.50 0.20 13.21
C ASN A 60 3.00 -0.06 13.40
N ILE A 61 2.25 0.08 12.32
CA ILE A 61 0.81 -0.22 12.27
C ILE A 61 0.59 -1.66 11.82
N LEU A 62 1.24 -2.09 10.73
CA LEU A 62 1.13 -3.47 10.26
C LEU A 62 1.85 -4.43 11.21
N GLY A 63 1.33 -5.65 11.30
CA GLY A 63 1.67 -6.61 12.33
C GLY A 63 0.71 -6.50 13.52
N LYS A 64 1.23 -6.40 14.73
CA LYS A 64 0.45 -6.53 15.98
C LYS A 64 -0.79 -5.62 16.07
N VAL A 65 -0.70 -4.36 15.61
CA VAL A 65 -1.83 -3.41 15.67
C VAL A 65 -2.91 -3.82 14.65
N ALA A 66 -2.51 -4.05 13.40
CA ALA A 66 -3.43 -4.47 12.34
C ALA A 66 -4.04 -5.85 12.64
N ASP A 67 -3.25 -6.81 13.15
CA ASP A 67 -3.76 -8.13 13.55
C ASP A 67 -4.83 -8.00 14.64
N LYS A 68 -4.63 -7.15 15.62
CA LYS A 68 -5.64 -6.87 16.64
C LYS A 68 -6.91 -6.27 16.05
N MET A 69 -6.78 -5.33 15.12
CA MET A 69 -7.93 -4.72 14.42
C MET A 69 -8.69 -5.79 13.60
N CYS A 70 -7.98 -6.67 12.91
CA CYS A 70 -8.61 -7.76 12.15
C CYS A 70 -9.31 -8.77 13.06
N LEU A 71 -8.60 -9.31 14.03
CA LEU A 71 -9.03 -10.50 14.79
C LEU A 71 -10.01 -10.15 15.92
N GLU A 72 -9.84 -8.98 16.56
CA GLU A 72 -10.69 -8.58 17.70
C GLU A 72 -11.81 -7.61 17.30
N GLN A 73 -11.61 -6.79 16.26
CA GLN A 73 -12.56 -5.75 15.87
C GLN A 73 -13.22 -6.00 14.50
N GLY A 74 -12.82 -7.06 13.79
CA GLY A 74 -13.37 -7.42 12.48
C GLY A 74 -13.03 -6.42 11.34
N VAL A 75 -12.02 -5.57 11.53
CA VAL A 75 -11.59 -4.61 10.52
C VAL A 75 -10.71 -5.31 9.50
N THR A 76 -11.20 -5.45 8.28
CA THR A 76 -10.49 -6.15 7.18
C THR A 76 -10.10 -5.23 6.02
N ASP A 77 -10.62 -4.02 5.94
CA ASP A 77 -10.26 -3.03 4.92
C ASP A 77 -8.91 -2.38 5.25
N SER A 78 -7.90 -2.61 4.42
CA SER A 78 -6.55 -2.06 4.60
C SER A 78 -6.48 -0.54 4.55
N LYS A 79 -7.52 0.13 4.03
CA LYS A 79 -7.63 1.60 4.12
C LYS A 79 -7.68 2.08 5.57
N GLU A 80 -8.27 1.31 6.47
CA GLU A 80 -8.37 1.69 7.88
C GLU A 80 -7.00 1.64 8.59
N PHE A 81 -6.11 0.73 8.18
CA PHE A 81 -4.73 0.71 8.68
C PHE A 81 -3.94 1.92 8.18
N LEU A 82 -4.11 2.28 6.89
CA LEU A 82 -3.49 3.47 6.31
C LEU A 82 -4.01 4.76 6.99
N LYS A 83 -5.32 4.89 7.20
CA LYS A 83 -5.90 6.02 7.94
C LYS A 83 -5.36 6.14 9.36
N LEU A 84 -5.13 5.00 10.03
CA LEU A 84 -4.53 5.00 11.37
C LEU A 84 -3.09 5.51 11.33
N ALA A 85 -2.29 5.09 10.33
CA ALA A 85 -0.93 5.60 10.15
C ALA A 85 -0.90 7.11 9.85
N LEU A 86 -1.85 7.59 9.04
CA LEU A 86 -1.97 9.01 8.70
C LEU A 86 -2.24 9.91 9.93
N LYS A 87 -2.94 9.40 10.95
CA LYS A 87 -3.14 10.15 12.21
C LYS A 87 -1.83 10.47 12.92
N ASP A 88 -0.78 9.69 12.72
CA ASP A 88 0.53 9.93 13.32
C ASP A 88 1.37 10.96 12.52
N MET A 89 0.84 11.43 11.37
CA MET A 89 1.51 12.38 10.47
C MET A 89 1.08 13.85 10.67
N GLN A 90 0.49 14.19 11.81
CA GLN A 90 -0.23 15.46 12.08
C GLN A 90 0.49 16.73 11.63
N ASP A 91 1.83 16.77 11.72
CA ASP A 91 2.63 17.94 11.36
C ASP A 91 3.34 17.81 10.00
N TRP A 92 3.06 16.75 9.26
CA TRP A 92 3.74 16.44 8.01
C TRP A 92 2.79 16.54 6.82
N ASN A 93 3.19 17.25 5.79
CA ASN A 93 2.51 17.26 4.50
C ASN A 93 3.16 16.25 3.57
N ILE A 94 2.36 15.38 2.97
CA ILE A 94 2.82 14.45 1.93
C ILE A 94 2.98 15.23 0.64
N THR A 95 4.18 15.22 0.06
CA THR A 95 4.50 15.94 -1.18
C THR A 95 4.61 15.01 -2.38
N HIS A 96 4.94 13.75 -2.17
CA HIS A 96 5.05 12.77 -3.25
C HIS A 96 4.90 11.33 -2.73
N LEU A 97 4.30 10.48 -3.56
CA LEU A 97 4.25 9.03 -3.37
C LEU A 97 4.67 8.31 -4.65
N ALA A 98 5.72 7.50 -4.58
CA ALA A 98 6.14 6.58 -5.64
C ALA A 98 5.86 5.15 -5.23
N ILE A 99 5.29 4.35 -6.13
CA ILE A 99 4.98 2.93 -5.92
C ILE A 99 5.56 2.11 -7.07
N SER A 100 6.21 1.02 -6.74
CA SER A 100 6.61 -0.02 -7.68
C SER A 100 5.96 -1.34 -7.31
N ILE A 101 5.30 -1.98 -8.28
CA ILE A 101 4.60 -3.26 -8.10
C ILE A 101 5.27 -4.32 -8.96
N GLU A 102 5.56 -5.48 -8.37
CA GLU A 102 6.06 -6.63 -9.09
C GLU A 102 5.08 -7.79 -8.98
N CYS A 103 4.58 -8.26 -10.13
CA CYS A 103 3.75 -9.45 -10.24
C CYS A 103 3.67 -9.94 -11.70
N LEU A 104 3.56 -11.25 -11.89
CA LEU A 104 3.28 -11.83 -13.20
C LEU A 104 1.83 -11.50 -13.65
N ARG A 105 0.91 -11.49 -12.71
CA ARG A 105 -0.53 -11.20 -12.90
C ARG A 105 -1.11 -10.53 -11.65
N PRO A 106 -2.18 -9.71 -11.80
CA PRO A 106 -2.82 -9.25 -13.02
C PRO A 106 -1.98 -8.24 -13.77
N LYS A 107 -2.40 -7.81 -14.97
CA LYS A 107 -1.85 -6.62 -15.63
C LYS A 107 -2.27 -5.38 -14.83
N ILE A 108 -1.30 -4.63 -14.34
CA ILE A 108 -1.52 -3.45 -13.49
C ILE A 108 -1.86 -2.21 -14.34
N SER A 109 -1.19 -2.05 -15.48
CA SER A 109 -1.28 -0.85 -16.33
C SER A 109 -2.71 -0.36 -16.60
N PRO A 110 -3.71 -1.21 -16.91
CA PRO A 110 -5.07 -0.75 -17.21
C PRO A 110 -5.79 -0.10 -16.02
N LYS A 111 -5.31 -0.31 -14.78
CA LYS A 111 -5.95 0.19 -13.56
C LYS A 111 -5.11 1.23 -12.81
N ILE A 112 -3.95 1.63 -13.33
CA ILE A 112 -3.08 2.63 -12.69
C ILE A 112 -3.83 3.94 -12.42
N ASP A 113 -4.62 4.43 -13.38
CA ASP A 113 -5.41 5.65 -13.19
C ASP A 113 -6.41 5.53 -12.04
N ALA A 114 -7.14 4.42 -11.96
CA ALA A 114 -8.08 4.16 -10.86
C ALA A 114 -7.37 4.03 -9.50
N MET A 115 -6.21 3.38 -9.47
CA MET A 115 -5.39 3.26 -8.26
C MET A 115 -4.88 4.62 -7.78
N LYS A 116 -4.40 5.47 -8.69
CA LYS A 116 -3.97 6.84 -8.37
C LYS A 116 -5.13 7.68 -7.81
N LYS A 117 -6.31 7.62 -8.42
CA LYS A 117 -7.50 8.31 -7.92
C LYS A 117 -7.91 7.83 -6.53
N SER A 118 -7.84 6.52 -6.27
CA SER A 118 -8.10 5.97 -4.95
C SER A 118 -7.11 6.51 -3.91
N LEU A 119 -5.82 6.49 -4.22
CA LEU A 119 -4.77 7.00 -3.34
C LEU A 119 -4.86 8.52 -3.12
N THR A 120 -5.19 9.30 -4.15
CA THR A 120 -5.48 10.75 -4.04
C THR A 120 -6.56 10.99 -2.97
N ASN A 121 -7.65 10.24 -3.01
CA ASN A 121 -8.74 10.39 -2.05
C ASN A 121 -8.37 9.96 -0.62
N ILE A 122 -7.52 8.93 -0.47
CA ILE A 122 -7.13 8.43 0.86
C ILE A 122 -6.08 9.34 1.50
N LEU A 123 -5.10 9.81 0.71
CA LEU A 123 -3.95 10.57 1.20
C LEU A 123 -4.16 12.07 1.13
N GLU A 124 -5.22 12.54 0.47
CA GLU A 124 -5.55 13.96 0.25
C GLU A 124 -4.40 14.73 -0.44
N ILE A 125 -3.72 14.08 -1.39
CA ILE A 125 -2.65 14.70 -2.21
C ILE A 125 -3.07 14.77 -3.67
N ALA A 126 -2.44 15.68 -4.43
CA ALA A 126 -2.75 15.86 -5.84
C ALA A 126 -2.39 14.60 -6.66
N TYR A 127 -3.19 14.30 -7.67
CA TYR A 127 -3.03 13.14 -8.55
C TYR A 127 -1.66 13.06 -9.22
N GLU A 128 -1.10 14.19 -9.62
CA GLU A 128 0.23 14.32 -10.23
C GLU A 128 1.38 13.99 -9.25
N ASN A 129 1.13 14.03 -7.96
CA ASN A 129 2.12 13.69 -6.93
C ASN A 129 2.18 12.20 -6.62
N ILE A 130 1.44 11.36 -7.36
CA ILE A 130 1.46 9.90 -7.23
C ILE A 130 2.03 9.28 -8.49
N GLY A 131 3.11 8.53 -8.35
CA GLY A 131 3.71 7.69 -9.40
C GLY A 131 3.50 6.21 -9.13
N ILE A 132 3.01 5.44 -10.11
CA ILE A 132 2.89 3.98 -10.03
C ILE A 132 3.57 3.37 -11.24
N THR A 133 4.51 2.46 -10.99
CA THR A 133 5.15 1.62 -11.99
C THR A 133 4.88 0.16 -11.68
N ALA A 134 4.93 -0.70 -12.71
CA ALA A 134 4.78 -2.13 -12.54
C ALA A 134 5.75 -2.89 -13.44
N THR A 135 6.22 -4.02 -12.94
CA THR A 135 7.04 -4.98 -13.69
C THR A 135 6.52 -6.40 -13.50
N SER A 136 6.70 -7.23 -14.51
CA SER A 136 6.40 -8.66 -14.40
C SER A 136 7.49 -9.43 -13.64
N GLY A 137 8.69 -8.82 -13.44
CA GLY A 137 9.85 -9.48 -12.85
C GLY A 137 10.48 -10.56 -13.72
N GLU A 138 9.99 -10.75 -14.95
CA GLU A 138 10.54 -11.66 -15.99
C GLU A 138 10.85 -13.09 -15.52
N GLY A 139 10.10 -13.60 -14.53
CA GLY A 139 10.30 -14.93 -13.96
C GLY A 139 11.55 -15.06 -13.05
N LEU A 140 12.22 -13.97 -12.70
CA LEU A 140 13.44 -14.00 -11.90
C LEU A 140 13.14 -14.13 -10.39
N THR A 141 12.00 -13.63 -9.96
CA THR A 141 11.56 -13.68 -8.55
C THR A 141 10.34 -14.58 -8.40
N ASP A 142 9.95 -14.88 -7.17
CA ASP A 142 8.70 -15.59 -6.90
C ASP A 142 7.46 -14.81 -7.34
N PHE A 143 7.52 -13.49 -7.32
CA PHE A 143 6.44 -12.63 -7.83
C PHE A 143 6.39 -12.68 -9.36
N GLY A 144 7.54 -12.63 -10.02
CA GLY A 144 7.68 -12.83 -11.46
C GLY A 144 7.29 -14.24 -11.93
N LYS A 145 7.34 -15.24 -11.05
CA LYS A 145 6.84 -16.62 -11.28
C LYS A 145 5.34 -16.78 -10.99
N GLY A 146 4.65 -15.70 -10.59
CA GLY A 146 3.21 -15.72 -10.37
C GLY A 146 2.76 -16.32 -9.03
N ARG A 147 3.62 -16.34 -8.01
CA ARG A 147 3.31 -16.88 -6.68
C ARG A 147 2.63 -15.87 -5.76
N GLY A 148 2.70 -14.59 -6.09
CA GLY A 148 2.15 -13.50 -5.30
C GLY A 148 2.43 -12.14 -5.92
N ILE A 149 2.25 -11.10 -5.12
CA ILE A 149 2.48 -9.71 -5.49
C ILE A 149 3.37 -9.05 -4.43
N GLN A 150 4.33 -8.23 -4.88
CA GLN A 150 5.13 -7.35 -4.04
C GLN A 150 4.85 -5.90 -4.41
N ALA A 151 4.78 -5.03 -3.41
CA ALA A 151 4.76 -3.59 -3.57
C ALA A 151 5.86 -2.93 -2.73
N ILE A 152 6.49 -1.91 -3.31
CA ILE A 152 7.42 -1.02 -2.64
C ILE A 152 6.85 0.39 -2.79
N ALA A 153 6.79 1.14 -1.68
CA ALA A 153 6.34 2.52 -1.65
C ALA A 153 7.42 3.43 -1.08
N ILE A 154 7.62 4.58 -1.71
CA ILE A 154 8.46 5.66 -1.19
C ILE A 154 7.58 6.88 -1.04
N ILE A 155 7.47 7.39 0.19
CA ILE A 155 6.73 8.61 0.51
C ILE A 155 7.70 9.72 0.86
N THR A 156 7.49 10.91 0.30
CA THR A 156 8.21 12.12 0.67
C THR A 156 7.27 13.06 1.41
N VAL A 157 7.73 13.57 2.53
CA VAL A 157 6.96 14.47 3.38
C VAL A 157 7.78 15.67 3.78
N GLU A 158 7.11 16.79 4.03
CA GLU A 158 7.73 18.02 4.51
C GLU A 158 6.95 18.61 5.69
N LYS A 159 7.64 19.37 6.51
CA LYS A 159 7.02 20.25 7.50
C LYS A 159 7.82 21.55 7.65
N ASN A 160 7.13 22.61 8.02
CA ASN A 160 7.80 23.84 8.40
C ASN A 160 8.61 23.61 9.69
N LYS A 161 9.79 24.21 9.79
CA LYS A 161 10.43 24.35 11.09
C LYS A 161 9.50 25.22 11.91
N GLY A 162 8.87 24.67 12.92
CA GLY A 162 8.11 25.48 13.86
C GLY A 162 8.99 26.60 14.39
N ASP A 163 8.48 27.82 14.39
CA ASP A 163 9.05 28.90 15.19
C ASP A 163 9.05 28.42 16.64
N LYS A 164 10.23 28.42 17.23
CA LYS A 164 10.41 28.08 18.66
C LYS A 164 9.82 29.17 19.52
#